data_3baead5fc977eba39cff3ae9ef25fc5c
#
_entry.id   3baead5fc977eba39cff3ae9ef25fc5c
#
_cell.length_a   1.000
_cell.length_b   1.000
_cell.length_c   1.000
_cell.angle_alpha   90.00
_cell.angle_beta   90.00
_cell.angle_gamma   90.00
#
_symmetry.space_group_name_H-M   'P 1'
#
loop_
_entity.id
_entity.type
_entity.pdbx_description
1 polymer ?
#
loop_
_entity_poly.entity_id
_entity_poly.type
_entity_poly.pdbx_seq_one_letter_code
_entity_poly.pdbx_strand_id
1 'polypeptide(L)'
;MGDEWDQNPTSEQPFQDDLDKRIEEIRRKVIEGTGEAQMRLKRVVDKAGEFWQQTYTPLEPHYASSIEEERIRHLANVWSLGNWQLARDLGTYMEVVSWSEDEVWEVAIQTRWETRSMEIISEPYVGRPLGKPQPLLPVWDYDLPPVTGLKAPESRVRVEGLDEELSCLACNSTGRLLCSTCTGRGWVICPDCKGRTKIRCTTCRGRGYIADWSDVKKKPYFQRQAEGLTNAVNAKVSDVFEGIREKGMPIPNPIDVDPASKGRTVPCPDCVNGEVECTCGTGKRVCTNCKGAKTELCVHCGGTGKVARHYEIVRRFDLREQRQIVGTNIIPEQRFAKATGDLVYNAEINEPLYAEAPPEGVPTEVWRLAVQLSNTASEEQNDSGTRPTSSQGTQTRAGLQVMELVRIPYTKVAYRYADQDYTFYTYDVAGEEKFYADRYPARWDRIERLVRFISTDLMTPVQGSSQSSTNGDQVRGYRVPIEPYSITEESDLE
;
A
#
# COMPACT_ATOMS: atom_id res chain seq x y z
N MET A 1 22.64 53.63 -14.69
CA MET A 1 23.13 52.54 -13.86
C MET A 1 23.01 51.35 -14.76
N GLY A 2 24.14 50.95 -15.38
CA GLY A 2 24.16 49.83 -16.32
C GLY A 2 24.31 48.52 -15.57
N ASP A 3 23.40 47.63 -15.81
CA ASP A 3 23.52 46.25 -15.35
C ASP A 3 24.45 45.51 -16.31
N GLU A 4 25.69 45.31 -15.86
CA GLU A 4 26.61 44.32 -16.43
C GLU A 4 26.02 42.95 -16.11
N TRP A 5 25.35 42.34 -17.10
CA TRP A 5 25.03 40.91 -17.08
C TRP A 5 26.34 40.16 -17.31
N ASP A 6 26.85 39.59 -16.25
CA ASP A 6 27.96 38.67 -16.22
C ASP A 6 27.75 37.55 -17.25
N GLN A 7 28.54 37.52 -18.32
CA GLN A 7 28.61 36.45 -19.28
C GLN A 7 29.24 35.25 -18.59
N ASN A 8 28.40 34.42 -17.98
CA ASN A 8 28.81 33.12 -17.47
C ASN A 8 29.24 32.28 -18.66
N PRO A 9 30.48 31.79 -18.77
CA PRO A 9 30.93 30.99 -19.87
C PRO A 9 30.09 29.70 -19.91
N THR A 10 29.55 29.37 -21.09
CA THR A 10 28.74 28.23 -21.37
C THR A 10 29.33 26.97 -20.70
N SER A 11 28.53 26.28 -19.89
CA SER A 11 28.95 25.15 -19.09
C SER A 11 29.47 23.91 -19.88
N GLU A 12 29.49 24.01 -21.19
CA GLU A 12 30.02 22.98 -22.10
C GLU A 12 31.54 23.14 -22.39
N GLN A 13 32.12 24.35 -22.23
CA GLN A 13 33.56 24.54 -22.45
C GLN A 13 34.42 23.67 -21.52
N PRO A 14 34.18 23.54 -20.21
CA PRO A 14 34.99 22.70 -19.36
C PRO A 14 34.91 21.21 -19.70
N PHE A 15 33.76 20.73 -20.26
CA PHE A 15 33.59 19.35 -20.67
C PHE A 15 34.34 19.07 -21.98
N GLN A 16 34.33 20.02 -22.89
CA GLN A 16 35.04 19.92 -24.16
C GLN A 16 36.56 19.92 -23.95
N ASP A 17 37.06 20.77 -23.08
CA ASP A 17 38.48 20.79 -22.70
C ASP A 17 38.92 19.49 -22.00
N ASP A 18 38.10 18.87 -21.19
CA ASP A 18 38.40 17.58 -20.55
C ASP A 18 38.36 16.41 -21.57
N LEU A 19 37.42 16.45 -22.51
CA LEU A 19 37.31 15.46 -23.58
C LEU A 19 38.51 15.54 -24.53
N ASP A 20 38.91 16.76 -24.91
CA ASP A 20 40.07 16.97 -25.77
C ASP A 20 41.37 16.52 -25.08
N LYS A 21 41.52 16.78 -23.79
CA LYS A 21 42.64 16.26 -23.00
C LYS A 21 42.66 14.73 -22.95
N ARG A 22 41.50 14.08 -22.80
CA ARG A 22 41.40 12.62 -22.79
C ARG A 22 41.70 12.03 -24.18
N ILE A 23 41.23 12.64 -25.24
CA ILE A 23 41.54 12.25 -26.62
C ILE A 23 43.05 12.35 -26.85
N GLU A 24 43.69 13.42 -26.41
CA GLU A 24 45.14 13.62 -26.54
C GLU A 24 45.96 12.61 -25.72
N GLU A 25 45.47 12.25 -24.52
CA GLU A 25 46.08 11.21 -23.68
C GLU A 25 45.93 9.81 -24.33
N ILE A 26 44.78 9.52 -24.93
CA ILE A 26 44.55 8.30 -25.71
C ILE A 26 45.49 8.27 -26.94
N ARG A 27 45.58 9.39 -27.69
CA ARG A 27 46.51 9.54 -28.81
C ARG A 27 47.97 9.24 -28.39
N ARG A 28 48.39 9.81 -27.27
CA ARG A 28 49.77 9.57 -26.73
C ARG A 28 49.98 8.08 -26.38
N LYS A 29 49.02 7.45 -25.70
CA LYS A 29 49.09 6.02 -25.34
C LYS A 29 49.08 5.12 -26.59
N VAL A 30 48.42 5.52 -27.67
CA VAL A 30 48.39 4.83 -28.96
C VAL A 30 49.72 4.94 -29.66
N ILE A 31 50.40 6.08 -29.58
CA ILE A 31 51.73 6.28 -30.22
C ILE A 31 52.82 5.45 -29.51
N GLU A 32 52.67 5.17 -28.24
CA GLU A 32 53.63 4.36 -27.42
C GLU A 32 53.46 2.83 -27.61
N GLY A 33 52.37 2.37 -28.25
CA GLY A 33 52.12 0.94 -28.48
C GLY A 33 52.73 0.40 -29.78
N THR A 34 52.89 -0.90 -29.93
CA THR A 34 53.44 -1.53 -31.16
C THR A 34 52.43 -2.42 -31.86
N GLY A 35 52.35 -2.30 -33.22
CA GLY A 35 51.73 -3.28 -34.08
C GLY A 35 50.32 -2.96 -34.61
N GLU A 36 49.63 -4.00 -35.03
CA GLU A 36 48.34 -3.92 -35.74
C GLU A 36 47.21 -3.31 -34.89
N ALA A 37 47.25 -3.52 -33.60
CA ALA A 37 46.29 -2.92 -32.63
C ALA A 37 46.43 -1.39 -32.58
N GLN A 38 47.63 -0.87 -32.73
CA GLN A 38 47.91 0.56 -32.82
C GLN A 38 47.29 1.22 -34.06
N MET A 39 47.41 0.57 -35.20
CA MET A 39 46.81 1.07 -36.46
C MET A 39 45.28 1.06 -36.41
N ARG A 40 44.67 0.08 -35.75
CA ARG A 40 43.24 0.02 -35.54
C ARG A 40 42.76 1.14 -34.58
N LEU A 41 43.47 1.31 -33.47
CA LEU A 41 43.11 2.34 -32.50
C LEU A 41 43.30 3.75 -33.07
N LYS A 42 44.35 3.98 -33.87
CA LYS A 42 44.59 5.26 -34.56
C LYS A 42 43.45 5.58 -35.54
N ARG A 43 43.00 4.61 -36.37
CA ARG A 43 41.84 4.79 -37.25
C ARG A 43 40.57 5.14 -36.47
N VAL A 44 40.32 4.48 -35.35
CA VAL A 44 39.16 4.80 -34.50
C VAL A 44 39.22 6.23 -33.95
N VAL A 45 40.39 6.66 -33.50
CA VAL A 45 40.59 8.04 -32.98
C VAL A 45 40.46 9.08 -34.09
N ASP A 46 41.07 8.80 -35.29
CA ASP A 46 40.99 9.72 -36.42
C ASP A 46 39.55 9.82 -36.93
N LYS A 47 38.82 8.71 -37.07
CA LYS A 47 37.41 8.71 -37.48
C LYS A 47 36.49 9.32 -36.38
N ALA A 48 36.75 9.09 -35.12
CA ALA A 48 36.03 9.77 -34.07
C ALA A 48 36.24 11.29 -34.14
N GLY A 49 37.45 11.73 -34.48
CA GLY A 49 37.76 13.13 -34.72
C GLY A 49 37.02 13.70 -35.94
N GLU A 50 37.00 12.95 -37.07
CA GLU A 50 36.27 13.32 -38.29
C GLU A 50 34.75 13.38 -38.01
N PHE A 51 34.20 12.35 -37.35
CA PHE A 51 32.79 12.34 -36.94
C PHE A 51 32.46 13.55 -36.09
N TRP A 52 33.32 13.85 -35.12
CA TRP A 52 33.15 14.98 -34.19
C TRP A 52 33.20 16.32 -34.96
N GLN A 53 34.10 16.47 -35.90
CA GLN A 53 34.19 17.68 -36.75
C GLN A 53 33.01 17.80 -37.72
N GLN A 54 32.48 16.67 -38.25
CA GLN A 54 31.33 16.68 -39.16
C GLN A 54 30.00 16.81 -38.43
N THR A 55 29.88 16.30 -37.18
CA THR A 55 28.63 16.27 -36.44
C THR A 55 28.49 17.41 -35.45
N TYR A 56 29.60 18.08 -35.13
CA TYR A 56 29.62 19.24 -34.25
C TYR A 56 29.45 20.55 -35.02
N THR A 57 28.30 20.70 -35.68
CA THR A 57 27.81 22.04 -35.96
C THR A 57 27.34 22.59 -34.62
N PRO A 58 27.96 23.64 -34.04
CA PRO A 58 27.44 24.25 -32.84
C PRO A 58 25.99 24.62 -33.13
N LEU A 59 25.09 24.19 -32.22
CA LEU A 59 23.70 24.60 -32.31
C LEU A 59 23.68 26.11 -32.09
N GLU A 60 23.08 26.82 -33.03
CA GLU A 60 22.89 28.27 -32.89
C GLU A 60 21.71 28.50 -31.92
N PRO A 61 21.83 29.44 -30.98
CA PRO A 61 20.73 29.81 -30.13
C PRO A 61 19.60 30.43 -30.95
N HIS A 62 18.38 29.94 -30.77
CA HIS A 62 17.21 30.54 -31.39
C HIS A 62 16.58 31.54 -30.43
N TYR A 63 16.19 32.68 -30.96
CA TYR A 63 15.55 33.74 -30.20
C TYR A 63 14.04 33.71 -30.40
N ALA A 64 13.30 33.99 -29.33
CA ALA A 64 11.84 33.99 -29.38
C ALA A 64 11.34 35.14 -30.28
N SER A 65 10.35 34.88 -31.11
CA SER A 65 9.66 35.84 -31.96
C SER A 65 8.46 36.48 -31.26
N SER A 66 7.97 35.87 -30.17
CA SER A 66 6.81 36.30 -29.42
C SER A 66 6.95 35.96 -27.93
N ILE A 67 6.14 36.61 -27.09
CA ILE A 67 6.09 36.34 -25.63
C ILE A 67 5.71 34.87 -25.36
N GLU A 68 4.77 34.32 -26.14
CA GLU A 68 4.34 32.93 -25.98
C GLU A 68 5.46 31.94 -26.35
N GLU A 69 6.21 32.24 -27.40
CA GLU A 69 7.38 31.44 -27.76
C GLU A 69 8.45 31.50 -26.67
N GLU A 70 8.66 32.67 -26.07
CA GLU A 70 9.59 32.85 -24.94
C GLU A 70 9.17 31.97 -23.75
N ARG A 71 7.86 31.96 -23.43
CA ARG A 71 7.29 31.09 -22.40
C ARG A 71 7.56 29.60 -22.71
N ILE A 72 7.28 29.17 -23.94
CA ILE A 72 7.50 27.79 -24.37
C ILE A 72 8.98 27.41 -24.25
N ARG A 73 9.89 28.29 -24.65
CA ARG A 73 11.35 28.09 -24.50
C ARG A 73 11.78 27.99 -23.06
N HIS A 74 11.23 28.87 -22.22
CA HIS A 74 11.48 28.81 -20.78
C HIS A 74 11.04 27.48 -20.18
N LEU A 75 9.84 27.01 -20.54
CA LEU A 75 9.32 25.72 -20.09
C LEU A 75 10.21 24.54 -20.55
N ALA A 76 10.67 24.54 -21.81
CA ALA A 76 11.58 23.53 -22.30
C ALA A 76 12.92 23.52 -21.56
N ASN A 77 13.42 24.70 -21.15
CA ASN A 77 14.63 24.80 -20.35
C ASN A 77 14.40 24.26 -18.93
N VAL A 78 13.26 24.58 -18.28
CA VAL A 78 12.89 24.01 -16.97
C VAL A 78 12.81 22.50 -17.05
N TRP A 79 12.16 21.96 -18.09
CA TRP A 79 12.06 20.52 -18.31
C TRP A 79 13.44 19.87 -18.48
N SER A 80 14.33 20.48 -19.29
CA SER A 80 15.67 19.95 -19.52
C SER A 80 16.59 20.03 -18.29
N LEU A 81 16.37 21.00 -17.40
CA LEU A 81 17.07 21.09 -16.12
C LEU A 81 16.60 19.99 -15.13
N GLY A 82 15.29 19.72 -15.11
CA GLY A 82 14.69 18.70 -14.26
C GLY A 82 14.92 17.25 -14.73
N ASN A 83 15.28 17.06 -16.01
CA ASN A 83 15.46 15.74 -16.59
C ASN A 83 16.88 15.56 -17.16
N TRP A 84 17.71 14.80 -16.46
CA TRP A 84 19.11 14.55 -16.86
C TRP A 84 19.27 13.81 -18.19
N GLN A 85 18.24 13.16 -18.69
CA GLN A 85 18.24 12.42 -19.96
C GLN A 85 18.08 13.34 -21.17
N LEU A 86 17.49 14.52 -21.00
CA LEU A 86 17.29 15.51 -22.04
C LEU A 86 18.57 16.27 -22.39
N ALA A 87 18.62 16.75 -23.64
CA ALA A 87 19.63 17.72 -24.04
C ALA A 87 19.51 18.96 -23.16
N ARG A 88 20.64 19.46 -22.66
CA ARG A 88 20.69 20.67 -21.82
C ARG A 88 20.28 21.90 -22.62
N ASP A 89 19.68 22.85 -21.90
CA ASP A 89 19.28 24.15 -22.47
C ASP A 89 18.41 24.00 -23.74
N LEU A 90 17.54 22.98 -23.72
CA LEU A 90 16.68 22.61 -24.85
C LEU A 90 15.94 23.83 -25.43
N GLY A 91 15.35 24.66 -24.58
CA GLY A 91 14.61 25.82 -25.02
C GLY A 91 15.46 26.89 -25.68
N THR A 92 16.78 26.93 -25.41
CA THR A 92 17.72 27.86 -26.04
C THR A 92 18.04 27.44 -27.47
N TYR A 93 18.18 26.13 -27.72
CA TYR A 93 18.67 25.61 -28.99
C TYR A 93 17.59 24.98 -29.86
N MET A 94 16.36 24.86 -29.40
CA MET A 94 15.25 24.36 -30.21
C MET A 94 14.69 25.47 -31.10
N GLU A 95 14.32 25.11 -32.32
CA GLU A 95 13.48 25.92 -33.21
C GLU A 95 12.03 25.55 -32.95
N VAL A 96 11.20 26.44 -32.45
CA VAL A 96 9.76 26.21 -32.25
C VAL A 96 9.09 26.30 -33.62
N VAL A 97 8.53 25.18 -34.09
CA VAL A 97 7.86 25.09 -35.39
C VAL A 97 6.39 25.53 -35.27
N SER A 98 5.70 25.01 -34.27
CA SER A 98 4.31 25.38 -33.99
C SER A 98 3.92 24.97 -32.60
N TRP A 99 2.88 25.60 -32.08
CA TRP A 99 2.22 25.18 -30.85
C TRP A 99 0.71 25.32 -31.00
N SER A 100 -0.03 24.50 -30.27
CA SER A 100 -1.48 24.57 -30.16
C SER A 100 -1.90 24.30 -28.72
N GLU A 101 -2.93 25.00 -28.28
CA GLU A 101 -3.65 24.69 -27.06
C GLU A 101 -4.79 23.76 -27.42
N ASP A 102 -4.81 22.62 -26.81
CA ASP A 102 -5.82 21.58 -26.98
C ASP A 102 -6.39 21.20 -25.62
N GLU A 103 -7.42 20.40 -25.61
CA GLU A 103 -8.06 19.99 -24.36
C GLU A 103 -8.42 18.49 -24.39
N VAL A 104 -8.35 17.89 -23.21
CA VAL A 104 -8.94 16.58 -22.96
C VAL A 104 -10.01 16.71 -21.89
N TRP A 105 -10.93 15.79 -21.88
CA TRP A 105 -12.03 15.80 -20.95
C TRP A 105 -11.96 14.58 -20.06
N GLU A 106 -12.06 14.80 -18.76
CA GLU A 106 -12.30 13.74 -17.80
C GLU A 106 -13.79 13.65 -17.53
N VAL A 107 -14.35 12.48 -17.77
CA VAL A 107 -15.72 12.11 -17.43
C VAL A 107 -15.66 11.24 -16.19
N ALA A 108 -16.17 11.72 -15.07
CA ALA A 108 -16.24 10.99 -13.82
C ALA A 108 -17.70 10.81 -13.40
N ILE A 109 -18.11 9.57 -13.14
CA ILE A 109 -19.44 9.24 -12.63
C ILE A 109 -19.28 8.49 -11.32
N GLN A 110 -19.81 9.08 -10.27
CA GLN A 110 -19.87 8.49 -8.95
C GLN A 110 -21.28 7.96 -8.70
N THR A 111 -21.39 6.65 -8.50
CA THR A 111 -22.67 5.99 -8.23
C THR A 111 -22.67 5.42 -6.83
N ARG A 112 -23.62 5.83 -6.01
CA ARG A 112 -23.89 5.19 -4.73
C ARG A 112 -24.78 3.97 -4.96
N TRP A 113 -24.26 2.81 -4.66
CA TRP A 113 -24.99 1.55 -4.66
C TRP A 113 -25.54 1.27 -3.27
N GLU A 114 -26.83 0.96 -3.17
CA GLU A 114 -27.47 0.55 -1.93
C GLU A 114 -27.75 -0.95 -1.99
N THR A 115 -27.21 -1.65 -1.01
CA THR A 115 -27.44 -3.07 -0.79
C THR A 115 -28.34 -3.22 0.42
N ARG A 116 -29.50 -3.89 0.25
CA ARG A 116 -30.42 -4.22 1.34
C ARG A 116 -30.38 -5.72 1.62
N SER A 117 -30.30 -6.06 2.88
CA SER A 117 -30.49 -7.42 3.36
C SER A 117 -31.39 -7.43 4.58
N MET A 118 -32.09 -8.52 4.80
CA MET A 118 -32.92 -8.70 5.98
C MET A 118 -32.22 -9.64 6.95
N GLU A 119 -31.99 -9.17 8.17
CA GLU A 119 -31.37 -9.95 9.25
C GLU A 119 -32.42 -10.25 10.32
N ILE A 120 -32.34 -11.45 10.89
CA ILE A 120 -33.19 -11.88 11.99
C ILE A 120 -32.41 -11.69 13.27
N ILE A 121 -32.89 -10.84 14.15
CA ILE A 121 -32.29 -10.57 15.45
C ILE A 121 -33.13 -11.23 16.54
N SER A 122 -32.46 -11.87 17.50
CA SER A 122 -33.10 -12.45 18.66
C SER A 122 -32.60 -11.76 19.92
N GLU A 123 -33.48 -11.16 20.68
CA GLU A 123 -33.19 -10.45 21.93
C GLU A 123 -34.00 -11.06 23.11
N PRO A 124 -33.57 -10.86 24.37
CA PRO A 124 -34.36 -11.26 25.52
C PRO A 124 -35.73 -10.61 25.50
N TYR A 125 -36.80 -11.41 25.61
CA TYR A 125 -38.14 -10.87 25.69
C TYR A 125 -38.40 -10.19 27.02
N VAL A 126 -38.77 -8.91 26.98
CA VAL A 126 -38.98 -8.06 28.15
C VAL A 126 -40.46 -7.73 28.40
N GLY A 127 -41.38 -8.48 27.79
CA GLY A 127 -42.82 -8.28 28.01
C GLY A 127 -43.41 -7.12 27.20
N ARG A 128 -42.76 -6.64 26.14
CA ARG A 128 -43.31 -5.62 25.28
C ARG A 128 -44.49 -6.17 24.46
N PRO A 129 -45.56 -5.40 24.27
CA PRO A 129 -46.64 -5.83 23.37
C PRO A 129 -46.08 -5.99 21.95
N LEU A 130 -46.37 -7.12 21.35
CA LEU A 130 -46.05 -7.34 19.93
C LEU A 130 -47.03 -6.62 19.05
N GLY A 131 -46.58 -6.10 17.91
CA GLY A 131 -47.41 -5.48 16.89
C GLY A 131 -48.38 -6.47 16.27
N LYS A 132 -49.31 -5.96 15.45
CA LYS A 132 -50.16 -6.83 14.63
C LYS A 132 -49.31 -7.52 13.58
N PRO A 133 -49.46 -8.84 13.38
CA PRO A 133 -48.67 -9.57 12.38
C PRO A 133 -48.87 -8.95 10.99
N GLN A 134 -47.79 -8.61 10.34
CA GLN A 134 -47.78 -8.14 8.96
C GLN A 134 -47.14 -9.22 8.05
N PRO A 135 -47.50 -9.28 6.77
CA PRO A 135 -46.82 -10.16 5.84
C PRO A 135 -45.39 -9.69 5.59
N LEU A 136 -44.48 -10.64 5.43
CA LEU A 136 -43.09 -10.35 5.03
C LEU A 136 -43.09 -9.89 3.57
N LEU A 137 -42.62 -8.68 3.36
CA LEU A 137 -42.45 -8.08 2.03
C LEU A 137 -41.04 -8.26 1.50
N PRO A 138 -40.79 -8.12 0.20
CA PRO A 138 -39.46 -7.95 -0.35
C PRO A 138 -38.73 -6.75 0.29
N VAL A 139 -37.42 -6.83 0.47
CA VAL A 139 -36.65 -5.82 1.21
C VAL A 139 -36.73 -4.38 0.62
N TRP A 140 -37.08 -4.28 -0.67
CA TRP A 140 -37.22 -3.01 -1.36
C TRP A 140 -38.61 -2.41 -1.29
N ASP A 141 -39.61 -3.16 -0.83
CA ASP A 141 -40.97 -2.70 -0.72
C ASP A 141 -41.27 -2.03 0.64
N TYR A 142 -40.27 -2.03 1.54
CA TYR A 142 -40.35 -1.31 2.79
C TYR A 142 -40.00 0.17 2.58
N ASP A 143 -40.84 1.05 3.10
CA ASP A 143 -40.60 2.49 3.10
C ASP A 143 -39.53 2.79 4.17
N LEU A 144 -38.34 3.22 3.71
CA LEU A 144 -37.22 3.53 4.57
C LEU A 144 -36.84 5.00 4.45
N PRO A 145 -36.29 5.59 5.51
CA PRO A 145 -35.83 6.97 5.45
C PRO A 145 -34.90 7.22 4.27
N PRO A 146 -35.11 8.32 3.50
CA PRO A 146 -34.22 8.65 2.39
C PRO A 146 -32.80 8.90 2.88
N VAL A 147 -31.83 8.53 2.06
CA VAL A 147 -30.42 8.75 2.34
C VAL A 147 -29.92 9.87 1.45
N THR A 148 -29.31 10.88 2.04
CA THR A 148 -28.75 12.04 1.34
C THR A 148 -27.25 11.88 1.13
N GLY A 149 -26.74 12.38 -0.01
CA GLY A 149 -25.32 12.39 -0.37
C GLY A 149 -24.78 11.04 -0.88
N LEU A 150 -23.57 11.10 -1.42
CA LEU A 150 -22.89 9.94 -2.00
C LEU A 150 -22.37 8.95 -0.95
N LYS A 151 -21.88 9.44 0.18
CA LYS A 151 -21.38 8.62 1.29
C LYS A 151 -22.40 8.56 2.40
N ALA A 152 -22.79 7.36 2.77
CA ALA A 152 -23.69 7.12 3.88
C ALA A 152 -23.18 5.97 4.75
N PRO A 153 -23.34 6.05 6.08
CA PRO A 153 -22.99 4.95 6.97
C PRO A 153 -23.98 3.78 6.81
N GLU A 154 -23.55 2.58 7.17
CA GLU A 154 -24.47 1.44 7.33
C GLU A 154 -25.59 1.83 8.28
N SER A 155 -26.81 1.52 7.92
CA SER A 155 -27.98 1.75 8.77
C SER A 155 -28.78 0.47 8.94
N ARG A 156 -29.38 0.33 10.14
CA ARG A 156 -30.24 -0.79 10.51
C ARG A 156 -31.60 -0.23 10.88
N VAL A 157 -32.62 -0.76 10.29
CA VAL A 157 -33.99 -0.32 10.51
C VAL A 157 -34.82 -1.53 10.92
N ARG A 158 -35.39 -1.48 12.12
CA ARG A 158 -36.29 -2.52 12.61
C ARG A 158 -37.61 -2.46 11.84
N VAL A 159 -38.04 -3.61 11.37
CA VAL A 159 -39.32 -3.75 10.66
C VAL A 159 -40.45 -3.93 11.70
N GLU A 160 -41.34 -2.99 11.74
CA GLU A 160 -42.49 -3.05 12.65
C GLU A 160 -43.50 -4.13 12.26
N GLY A 161 -44.08 -4.78 13.25
CA GLY A 161 -45.14 -5.78 13.02
C GLY A 161 -44.68 -7.18 12.60
N LEU A 162 -43.35 -7.41 12.58
CA LEU A 162 -42.78 -8.74 12.35
C LEU A 162 -42.17 -9.35 13.64
N ASP A 163 -42.51 -8.80 14.79
CA ASP A 163 -41.98 -9.29 16.07
C ASP A 163 -42.68 -10.57 16.50
N GLU A 164 -41.92 -11.60 16.86
CA GLU A 164 -42.44 -12.88 17.31
C GLU A 164 -41.87 -13.24 18.70
N GLU A 165 -42.74 -13.74 19.57
CA GLU A 165 -42.30 -14.31 20.84
C GLU A 165 -42.03 -15.79 20.65
N LEU A 166 -40.83 -16.24 20.99
CA LEU A 166 -40.43 -17.63 20.87
C LEU A 166 -39.89 -18.16 22.21
N SER A 167 -40.04 -19.43 22.42
CA SER A 167 -39.40 -20.17 23.49
C SER A 167 -37.87 -20.16 23.30
N CYS A 168 -37.12 -19.86 24.35
CA CYS A 168 -35.68 -19.89 24.28
C CYS A 168 -35.18 -21.32 24.17
N LEU A 169 -34.70 -21.71 23.00
CA LEU A 169 -34.18 -23.05 22.74
C LEU A 169 -32.88 -23.33 23.52
N ALA A 170 -32.07 -22.32 23.76
CA ALA A 170 -30.78 -22.48 24.46
C ALA A 170 -30.95 -23.01 25.89
N CYS A 171 -32.04 -22.64 26.56
CA CYS A 171 -32.33 -23.10 27.91
C CYS A 171 -33.62 -23.92 28.05
N ASN A 172 -34.20 -24.34 26.91
CA ASN A 172 -35.50 -25.04 26.90
C ASN A 172 -36.57 -24.31 27.73
N SER A 173 -36.69 -23.00 27.56
CA SER A 173 -37.65 -22.10 28.24
C SER A 173 -37.49 -22.02 29.76
N THR A 174 -36.44 -22.59 30.35
CA THR A 174 -36.22 -22.57 31.82
C THR A 174 -35.65 -21.24 32.33
N GLY A 175 -35.12 -20.40 31.44
CA GLY A 175 -34.42 -19.16 31.80
C GLY A 175 -33.03 -19.42 32.40
N ARG A 176 -32.63 -20.68 32.56
CA ARG A 176 -31.37 -21.03 33.23
C ARG A 176 -30.58 -22.06 32.44
N LEU A 177 -29.28 -21.95 32.45
CA LEU A 177 -28.35 -22.92 31.90
C LEU A 177 -27.52 -23.54 33.02
N LEU A 178 -26.99 -24.71 32.77
CA LEU A 178 -25.98 -25.28 33.66
C LEU A 178 -24.77 -24.33 33.69
N CYS A 179 -24.27 -24.05 34.92
CA CYS A 179 -23.12 -23.19 35.04
C CYS A 179 -21.93 -23.72 34.26
N SER A 180 -21.42 -22.90 33.34
CA SER A 180 -20.32 -23.23 32.42
C SER A 180 -19.02 -23.58 33.20
N THR A 181 -18.75 -22.88 34.29
CA THR A 181 -17.54 -23.06 35.12
C THR A 181 -17.53 -24.37 35.87
N CYS A 182 -18.65 -24.79 36.47
CA CYS A 182 -18.72 -25.99 37.31
C CYS A 182 -19.51 -27.15 36.66
N THR A 183 -20.02 -26.94 35.43
CA THR A 183 -20.85 -27.94 34.72
C THR A 183 -21.97 -28.50 35.57
N GLY A 184 -22.68 -27.62 36.28
CA GLY A 184 -23.82 -28.01 37.13
C GLY A 184 -23.49 -28.64 38.48
N ARG A 185 -22.22 -28.74 38.87
CA ARG A 185 -21.80 -29.34 40.14
C ARG A 185 -22.00 -28.40 41.35
N GLY A 186 -21.99 -27.09 41.13
CA GLY A 186 -22.02 -26.06 42.17
C GLY A 186 -20.68 -25.82 42.85
N TRP A 187 -19.68 -26.59 42.54
CA TRP A 187 -18.33 -26.48 43.07
C TRP A 187 -17.28 -26.75 42.02
N VAL A 188 -16.09 -26.24 42.25
CA VAL A 188 -14.90 -26.45 41.41
C VAL A 188 -13.79 -27.06 42.25
N ILE A 189 -12.87 -27.75 41.60
CA ILE A 189 -11.66 -28.24 42.29
C ILE A 189 -10.88 -27.04 42.82
N CYS A 190 -10.48 -27.10 44.08
CA CYS A 190 -9.71 -26.02 44.71
C CYS A 190 -8.41 -25.79 43.88
N PRO A 191 -8.14 -24.60 43.38
CA PRO A 191 -6.95 -24.33 42.59
C PRO A 191 -5.66 -24.48 43.40
N ASP A 192 -5.69 -24.18 44.68
CA ASP A 192 -4.51 -24.19 45.53
C ASP A 192 -4.04 -25.61 45.83
N CYS A 193 -4.92 -26.49 46.27
CA CYS A 193 -4.57 -27.87 46.59
C CYS A 193 -4.84 -28.86 45.42
N LYS A 194 -5.45 -28.42 44.32
CA LYS A 194 -5.81 -29.27 43.18
C LYS A 194 -6.59 -30.54 43.62
N GLY A 195 -7.47 -30.40 44.59
CA GLY A 195 -8.28 -31.49 45.11
C GLY A 195 -7.61 -32.35 46.22
N ARG A 196 -6.35 -32.12 46.53
CA ARG A 196 -5.59 -32.96 47.47
C ARG A 196 -5.84 -32.66 48.95
N THR A 197 -6.57 -31.59 49.29
CA THR A 197 -6.82 -31.05 50.61
C THR A 197 -5.58 -30.53 51.34
N LYS A 198 -4.41 -30.75 50.81
CA LYS A 198 -3.12 -30.31 51.33
C LYS A 198 -2.37 -29.50 50.31
N ILE A 199 -1.60 -28.52 50.77
CA ILE A 199 -0.73 -27.67 49.93
C ILE A 199 0.69 -27.73 50.46
N ARG A 200 1.65 -27.45 49.62
CA ARG A 200 3.05 -27.36 50.05
C ARG A 200 3.22 -26.21 51.05
N CYS A 201 3.89 -26.50 52.16
CA CYS A 201 4.23 -25.47 53.11
C CYS A 201 5.12 -24.39 52.49
N THR A 202 4.73 -23.13 52.58
CA THR A 202 5.49 -22.00 52.06
C THR A 202 6.79 -21.75 52.81
N THR A 203 6.81 -21.99 54.10
CA THR A 203 7.99 -21.79 54.98
C THR A 203 9.13 -22.73 54.63
N CYS A 204 8.87 -24.02 54.51
CA CYS A 204 9.91 -25.00 54.15
C CYS A 204 9.90 -25.40 52.67
N ARG A 205 9.02 -24.82 51.85
CA ARG A 205 8.83 -25.13 50.44
C ARG A 205 8.60 -26.61 50.16
N GLY A 206 7.88 -27.27 51.06
CA GLY A 206 7.52 -28.67 50.95
C GLY A 206 8.60 -29.67 51.41
N ARG A 207 9.69 -29.21 52.03
CA ARG A 207 10.77 -30.09 52.50
C ARG A 207 10.46 -30.76 53.85
N GLY A 208 9.58 -30.20 54.67
CA GLY A 208 9.28 -30.66 56.01
C GLY A 208 10.27 -30.21 57.09
N TYR A 209 11.35 -29.61 56.71
CA TYR A 209 12.40 -29.13 57.61
C TYR A 209 12.93 -27.75 57.17
N ILE A 210 13.47 -27.00 58.08
CA ILE A 210 14.12 -25.71 57.88
C ILE A 210 15.54 -25.76 58.46
N ALA A 211 16.43 -24.94 57.94
CA ALA A 211 17.78 -24.82 58.46
C ALA A 211 17.72 -24.09 59.81
N ASP A 212 18.36 -24.68 60.82
CA ASP A 212 18.53 -24.06 62.13
C ASP A 212 19.74 -23.10 62.08
N TRP A 213 19.43 -21.83 62.16
CA TRP A 213 20.44 -20.76 62.16
C TRP A 213 20.79 -20.27 63.57
N SER A 214 20.28 -20.91 64.62
CA SER A 214 20.46 -20.47 66.02
C SER A 214 21.95 -20.51 66.44
N ASP A 215 22.75 -21.40 65.90
CA ASP A 215 24.18 -21.57 66.17
C ASP A 215 25.12 -20.82 65.27
N VAL A 216 24.65 -20.09 64.32
CA VAL A 216 25.51 -19.36 63.41
C VAL A 216 26.02 -18.09 64.06
N LYS A 217 27.24 -18.14 64.60
CA LYS A 217 27.98 -16.95 65.03
C LYS A 217 27.94 -15.88 63.96
N LYS A 218 27.54 -14.67 64.29
CA LYS A 218 27.46 -13.50 63.38
C LYS A 218 28.79 -13.41 62.58
N LYS A 219 28.73 -13.66 61.31
CA LYS A 219 29.91 -13.56 60.41
C LYS A 219 30.48 -12.14 60.47
N PRO A 220 31.84 -11.99 60.43
CA PRO A 220 32.48 -10.68 60.41
C PRO A 220 32.01 -9.84 59.23
N TYR A 221 32.00 -8.52 59.42
CA TYR A 221 31.52 -7.54 58.45
C TYR A 221 32.03 -7.74 57.00
N PHE A 222 33.31 -8.11 56.82
CA PHE A 222 33.95 -8.37 55.55
C PHE A 222 33.32 -9.53 54.75
N GLN A 223 32.83 -10.56 55.45
CA GLN A 223 32.18 -11.69 54.77
C GLN A 223 30.81 -11.32 54.25
N ARG A 224 30.09 -10.38 54.90
CA ARG A 224 28.79 -9.85 54.41
C ARG A 224 28.93 -9.00 53.17
N GLN A 225 30.05 -8.24 53.04
CA GLN A 225 30.32 -7.48 51.81
C GLN A 225 30.66 -8.37 50.62
N ALA A 226 31.43 -9.45 50.83
CA ALA A 226 31.75 -10.42 49.80
C ALA A 226 30.50 -11.17 49.28
N GLU A 227 29.59 -11.52 50.22
CA GLU A 227 28.29 -12.14 49.85
C GLU A 227 27.35 -11.15 49.13
N GLY A 228 27.41 -9.87 49.48
CA GLY A 228 26.68 -8.82 48.75
C GLY A 228 27.18 -8.64 47.32
N LEU A 229 28.48 -8.69 47.12
CA LEU A 229 29.08 -8.63 45.77
C LEU A 229 28.75 -9.86 44.92
N THR A 230 28.82 -11.06 45.51
CA THR A 230 28.45 -12.32 44.81
C THR A 230 26.96 -12.34 44.47
N ASN A 231 26.08 -11.82 45.31
CA ASN A 231 24.67 -11.72 45.00
C ASN A 231 24.38 -10.69 43.93
N ALA A 232 25.09 -9.58 43.85
CA ALA A 232 24.97 -8.57 42.81
C ALA A 232 25.48 -9.09 41.44
N VAL A 233 26.53 -9.90 41.47
CA VAL A 233 27.02 -10.57 40.23
C VAL A 233 26.04 -11.64 39.77
N ASN A 234 25.50 -12.43 40.68
CA ASN A 234 24.51 -13.45 40.35
C ASN A 234 23.19 -12.83 39.84
N ALA A 235 22.76 -11.67 40.33
CA ALA A 235 21.61 -10.96 39.79
C ALA A 235 21.84 -10.52 38.35
N LYS A 236 23.00 -9.93 38.03
CA LYS A 236 23.36 -9.57 36.65
C LYS A 236 23.50 -10.77 35.72
N VAL A 237 23.97 -11.89 36.24
CA VAL A 237 24.06 -13.15 35.50
C VAL A 237 22.65 -13.71 35.22
N SER A 238 21.72 -13.61 36.18
CA SER A 238 20.31 -13.99 36.00
C SER A 238 19.65 -13.21 34.86
N ASP A 239 19.84 -11.89 34.82
CA ASP A 239 19.28 -11.05 33.75
C ASP A 239 19.79 -11.44 32.37
N VAL A 240 21.06 -11.84 32.26
CA VAL A 240 21.64 -12.35 31.01
C VAL A 240 21.04 -13.71 30.63
N PHE A 241 20.78 -14.58 31.61
CA PHE A 241 20.16 -15.89 31.37
C PHE A 241 18.66 -15.77 31.02
N GLU A 242 17.93 -14.79 31.55
CA GLU A 242 16.56 -14.51 31.12
C GLU A 242 16.52 -14.10 29.66
N GLY A 243 17.40 -13.22 29.21
CA GLY A 243 17.53 -12.83 27.79
C GLY A 243 17.90 -13.98 26.84
N ILE A 244 18.56 -15.03 27.35
CA ILE A 244 18.86 -16.25 26.58
C ILE A 244 17.65 -17.20 26.54
N ARG A 245 16.85 -17.25 27.60
CA ARG A 245 15.64 -18.07 27.70
C ARG A 245 14.54 -17.61 26.73
N GLU A 246 14.43 -16.32 26.50
CA GLU A 246 13.52 -15.75 25.48
C GLU A 246 13.89 -16.19 24.06
N LYS A 247 15.16 -16.59 23.83
CA LYS A 247 15.64 -17.10 22.53
C LYS A 247 15.50 -18.61 22.36
N GLY A 248 14.80 -19.30 23.27
CA GLY A 248 14.41 -20.71 23.10
C GLY A 248 15.54 -21.75 23.23
N MET A 249 16.68 -21.39 23.82
CA MET A 249 17.74 -22.37 24.08
C MET A 249 17.52 -23.09 25.42
N PRO A 250 17.70 -24.43 25.47
CA PRO A 250 17.57 -25.15 26.74
C PRO A 250 18.77 -24.81 27.65
N ILE A 251 18.49 -24.09 28.74
CA ILE A 251 19.48 -23.84 29.79
C ILE A 251 19.36 -24.95 30.82
N PRO A 252 20.47 -25.59 31.22
CA PRO A 252 20.44 -26.49 32.34
C PRO A 252 20.00 -25.73 33.62
N ASN A 253 19.06 -26.30 34.36
CA ASN A 253 18.62 -25.69 35.60
C ASN A 253 19.83 -25.36 36.49
N PRO A 254 19.92 -24.18 37.07
CA PRO A 254 20.95 -23.88 38.06
C PRO A 254 20.92 -24.98 39.12
N ILE A 255 22.05 -25.59 39.38
CA ILE A 255 22.22 -26.63 40.40
C ILE A 255 21.64 -26.04 41.69
N ASP A 256 20.50 -26.60 42.12
CA ASP A 256 19.96 -26.33 43.45
C ASP A 256 21.00 -26.84 44.44
N VAL A 257 21.85 -25.94 44.89
CA VAL A 257 22.79 -26.26 45.97
C VAL A 257 21.91 -26.43 47.19
N ASP A 258 21.64 -27.69 47.53
CA ASP A 258 20.88 -28.05 48.70
C ASP A 258 21.50 -27.39 49.94
N PRO A 259 20.84 -26.40 50.56
CA PRO A 259 21.40 -25.77 51.75
C PRO A 259 21.51 -26.73 52.96
N ALA A 260 20.98 -27.94 52.84
CA ALA A 260 21.10 -28.99 53.85
C ALA A 260 22.50 -29.53 54.07
N SER A 261 23.48 -29.19 53.17
CA SER A 261 24.84 -29.74 53.29
C SER A 261 25.70 -29.07 54.39
N LYS A 262 25.27 -27.99 55.02
CA LYS A 262 26.06 -27.27 56.06
C LYS A 262 25.21 -26.68 57.19
N GLY A 263 24.21 -27.36 57.72
CA GLY A 263 23.45 -26.88 58.89
C GLY A 263 22.60 -27.98 59.52
N ARG A 264 22.44 -27.88 60.82
CA ARG A 264 21.48 -28.70 61.56
C ARG A 264 20.08 -28.38 61.04
N THR A 265 19.34 -29.35 60.57
CA THR A 265 17.95 -29.15 60.11
C THR A 265 17.02 -29.49 61.26
N VAL A 266 16.00 -28.60 61.44
CA VAL A 266 14.93 -28.83 62.41
C VAL A 266 13.63 -29.05 61.68
N PRO A 267 12.70 -29.85 62.24
CA PRO A 267 11.37 -29.98 61.65
C PRO A 267 10.73 -28.59 61.45
N CYS A 268 10.05 -28.37 60.34
CA CYS A 268 9.33 -27.12 60.12
C CYS A 268 8.15 -27.01 61.08
N PRO A 269 8.04 -25.94 61.89
CA PRO A 269 6.96 -25.81 62.85
C PRO A 269 5.60 -25.57 62.23
N ASP A 270 5.58 -25.11 61.00
CA ASP A 270 4.36 -24.67 60.29
C ASP A 270 3.70 -25.77 59.43
N CYS A 271 4.23 -27.00 59.46
CA CYS A 271 3.71 -28.06 58.62
C CYS A 271 3.98 -29.46 59.15
N VAL A 272 3.31 -30.43 58.60
CA VAL A 272 3.56 -31.86 58.84
C VAL A 272 4.13 -32.44 57.53
N ASN A 273 5.39 -32.90 57.59
CA ASN A 273 6.09 -33.49 56.44
C ASN A 273 6.11 -32.59 55.16
N GLY A 274 6.20 -31.28 55.36
CA GLY A 274 6.25 -30.34 54.24
C GLY A 274 4.89 -29.92 53.65
N GLU A 275 3.81 -30.40 54.19
CA GLU A 275 2.46 -30.11 53.76
C GLU A 275 1.65 -29.45 54.90
N VAL A 276 0.79 -28.50 54.49
CA VAL A 276 -0.21 -27.88 55.36
C VAL A 276 -1.60 -28.14 54.83
N GLU A 277 -2.58 -28.18 55.73
CA GLU A 277 -3.97 -28.34 55.29
C GLU A 277 -4.44 -27.13 54.49
N CYS A 278 -5.06 -27.39 53.35
CA CYS A 278 -5.64 -26.34 52.54
C CYS A 278 -6.86 -25.75 53.25
N THR A 279 -6.98 -24.43 53.21
CA THR A 279 -8.12 -23.70 53.81
C THR A 279 -9.47 -24.12 53.22
N CYS A 280 -9.50 -24.81 52.12
CA CYS A 280 -10.74 -25.33 51.54
C CYS A 280 -11.28 -26.58 52.26
N GLY A 281 -10.47 -27.27 53.04
CA GLY A 281 -10.80 -28.46 53.86
C GLY A 281 -11.22 -29.70 53.09
N THR A 282 -11.90 -29.53 51.97
CA THR A 282 -12.53 -30.62 51.18
C THR A 282 -11.90 -30.85 49.80
N GLY A 283 -10.90 -30.09 49.41
CA GLY A 283 -10.34 -30.10 48.05
C GLY A 283 -11.23 -29.44 47.01
N LYS A 284 -12.34 -28.85 47.44
CA LYS A 284 -13.34 -28.22 46.60
C LYS A 284 -13.64 -26.82 47.11
N ARG A 285 -14.01 -25.93 46.18
CA ARG A 285 -14.53 -24.59 46.54
C ARG A 285 -15.87 -24.38 45.86
N VAL A 286 -16.74 -23.63 46.52
CA VAL A 286 -17.99 -23.20 45.91
C VAL A 286 -17.66 -22.46 44.60
N CYS A 287 -18.38 -22.81 43.55
CA CYS A 287 -18.19 -22.15 42.28
C CYS A 287 -18.47 -20.65 42.41
N THR A 288 -17.50 -19.83 42.08
CA THR A 288 -17.61 -18.36 42.19
C THR A 288 -18.62 -17.79 41.20
N ASN A 289 -18.78 -18.41 40.02
CA ASN A 289 -19.72 -17.97 39.00
C ASN A 289 -21.18 -18.18 39.45
N CYS A 290 -21.57 -19.42 39.75
CA CYS A 290 -22.94 -19.69 40.16
C CYS A 290 -23.17 -19.63 41.67
N LYS A 291 -22.15 -19.31 42.48
CA LYS A 291 -22.22 -19.26 43.95
C LYS A 291 -22.88 -20.49 44.60
N GLY A 292 -22.67 -21.66 43.99
CA GLY A 292 -23.27 -22.93 44.46
C GLY A 292 -24.64 -23.25 43.87
N ALA A 293 -25.26 -22.36 43.14
CA ALA A 293 -26.60 -22.54 42.55
C ALA A 293 -26.68 -23.59 41.44
N LYS A 294 -25.52 -24.10 40.94
CA LYS A 294 -25.40 -25.09 39.88
C LYS A 294 -25.80 -24.56 38.49
N THR A 295 -26.62 -23.52 38.43
CA THR A 295 -27.14 -22.91 37.21
C THR A 295 -26.80 -21.42 37.16
N GLU A 296 -26.77 -20.88 35.97
CA GLU A 296 -26.61 -19.44 35.70
C GLU A 296 -27.77 -18.96 34.82
N LEU A 297 -28.01 -17.65 34.80
CA LEU A 297 -29.04 -17.09 33.96
C LEU A 297 -28.69 -17.33 32.49
N CYS A 298 -29.66 -17.73 31.70
CA CYS A 298 -29.49 -17.88 30.27
C CYS A 298 -29.25 -16.51 29.64
N VAL A 299 -28.07 -16.32 29.04
CA VAL A 299 -27.69 -15.04 28.40
C VAL A 299 -28.57 -14.73 27.17
N HIS A 300 -29.08 -15.75 26.47
CA HIS A 300 -29.91 -15.57 25.29
C HIS A 300 -31.29 -14.98 25.61
N CYS A 301 -31.89 -15.35 26.75
CA CYS A 301 -33.21 -14.85 27.14
C CYS A 301 -33.18 -13.97 28.40
N GLY A 302 -32.01 -13.63 28.94
CA GLY A 302 -31.88 -12.83 30.14
C GLY A 302 -32.57 -13.46 31.35
N GLY A 303 -32.80 -14.79 31.37
CA GLY A 303 -33.48 -15.48 32.45
C GLY A 303 -35.01 -15.61 32.28
N THR A 304 -35.62 -15.04 31.27
CA THR A 304 -37.08 -15.05 31.05
C THR A 304 -37.61 -16.37 30.49
N GLY A 305 -36.75 -17.20 29.88
CA GLY A 305 -37.14 -18.41 29.16
C GLY A 305 -37.70 -18.12 27.77
N LYS A 306 -37.81 -16.84 27.35
CA LYS A 306 -38.42 -16.42 26.12
C LYS A 306 -37.50 -15.44 25.41
N VAL A 307 -37.54 -15.44 24.09
CA VAL A 307 -36.83 -14.48 23.22
C VAL A 307 -37.82 -13.79 22.30
N ALA A 308 -37.60 -12.54 22.03
CA ALA A 308 -38.26 -11.79 21.00
C ALA A 308 -37.41 -11.93 19.73
N ARG A 309 -37.99 -12.37 18.63
CA ARG A 309 -37.39 -12.36 17.32
C ARG A 309 -38.01 -11.22 16.51
N HIS A 310 -37.15 -10.38 15.95
CA HIS A 310 -37.57 -9.31 15.05
C HIS A 310 -36.70 -9.29 13.81
N TYR A 311 -37.14 -8.57 12.83
CA TYR A 311 -36.43 -8.40 11.57
C TYR A 311 -35.87 -7.00 11.47
N GLU A 312 -34.61 -6.92 10.99
CA GLU A 312 -33.97 -5.66 10.69
C GLU A 312 -33.57 -5.64 9.23
N ILE A 313 -33.83 -4.52 8.56
CA ILE A 313 -33.27 -4.26 7.24
C ILE A 313 -31.94 -3.55 7.44
N VAL A 314 -30.89 -4.22 6.99
CA VAL A 314 -29.53 -3.68 6.98
C VAL A 314 -29.27 -3.07 5.62
N ARG A 315 -28.95 -1.80 5.60
CA ARG A 315 -28.63 -1.01 4.40
C ARG A 315 -27.13 -0.75 4.40
N ARG A 316 -26.44 -1.18 3.33
CA ARG A 316 -25.03 -0.91 3.10
C ARG A 316 -24.90 -0.07 1.85
N PHE A 317 -23.95 0.86 1.87
CA PHE A 317 -23.74 1.79 0.78
C PHE A 317 -22.32 1.68 0.28
N ASP A 318 -22.18 1.37 -1.01
CA ASP A 318 -20.90 1.30 -1.71
C ASP A 318 -20.84 2.41 -2.74
N LEU A 319 -19.73 3.16 -2.77
CA LEU A 319 -19.46 4.15 -3.78
C LEU A 319 -18.62 3.52 -4.89
N ARG A 320 -19.12 3.53 -6.11
CA ARG A 320 -18.36 3.15 -7.29
C ARG A 320 -18.11 4.38 -8.13
N GLU A 321 -16.90 4.50 -8.60
CA GLU A 321 -16.46 5.57 -9.46
C GLU A 321 -16.03 4.99 -10.80
N GLN A 322 -16.53 5.58 -11.88
CA GLN A 322 -16.11 5.30 -13.24
C GLN A 322 -15.49 6.58 -13.78
N ARG A 323 -14.25 6.50 -14.25
CA ARG A 323 -13.53 7.62 -14.85
C ARG A 323 -13.06 7.24 -16.23
N GLN A 324 -13.20 8.14 -17.17
CA GLN A 324 -12.66 7.98 -18.52
C GLN A 324 -12.17 9.32 -19.05
N ILE A 325 -11.06 9.29 -19.77
CA ILE A 325 -10.49 10.47 -20.41
C ILE A 325 -10.77 10.39 -21.91
N VAL A 326 -11.21 11.50 -22.49
CA VAL A 326 -11.61 11.65 -23.88
C VAL A 326 -10.87 12.83 -24.50
N GLY A 327 -10.41 12.68 -25.75
CA GLY A 327 -9.87 13.79 -26.53
C GLY A 327 -8.46 13.57 -27.06
N THR A 328 -7.70 12.60 -26.53
CA THR A 328 -6.37 12.28 -27.08
C THR A 328 -6.03 10.81 -26.91
N ASN A 329 -5.35 10.25 -27.92
CA ASN A 329 -4.72 8.94 -27.85
C ASN A 329 -3.17 9.04 -27.74
N ILE A 330 -2.64 10.26 -27.65
CA ILE A 330 -1.19 10.52 -27.77
C ILE A 330 -0.57 10.49 -26.37
N ILE A 331 -1.21 11.15 -25.40
CA ILE A 331 -0.73 11.18 -24.01
C ILE A 331 -1.45 10.05 -23.27
N PRO A 332 -0.73 9.18 -22.54
CA PRO A 332 -1.35 8.12 -21.75
C PRO A 332 -2.36 8.69 -20.72
N GLU A 333 -3.54 8.09 -20.65
CA GLU A 333 -4.62 8.52 -19.76
C GLU A 333 -4.19 8.67 -18.29
N GLN A 334 -3.30 7.79 -17.84
CA GLN A 334 -2.76 7.81 -16.47
C GLN A 334 -2.02 9.10 -16.14
N ARG A 335 -1.51 9.80 -17.14
CA ARG A 335 -0.84 11.10 -16.95
C ARG A 335 -1.83 12.19 -16.61
N PHE A 336 -3.01 12.14 -17.16
CA PHE A 336 -4.08 13.10 -16.88
C PHE A 336 -4.87 12.79 -15.59
N ALA A 337 -4.75 11.60 -15.04
CA ALA A 337 -5.49 11.21 -13.82
C ALA A 337 -5.22 12.13 -12.60
N LYS A 338 -4.12 12.88 -12.63
CA LYS A 338 -3.75 13.86 -11.59
C LYS A 338 -3.71 15.30 -12.14
N ALA A 339 -4.06 15.50 -13.40
CA ALA A 339 -3.98 16.82 -14.01
C ALA A 339 -5.05 17.75 -13.44
N THR A 340 -4.70 19.01 -13.33
CA THR A 340 -5.62 20.07 -12.91
C THR A 340 -6.48 20.46 -14.10
N GLY A 341 -7.80 20.48 -13.89
CA GLY A 341 -8.75 20.88 -14.93
C GLY A 341 -9.82 21.79 -14.38
N ASP A 342 -10.56 22.40 -15.30
CA ASP A 342 -11.72 23.22 -15.01
C ASP A 342 -12.98 22.35 -14.93
N LEU A 343 -13.68 22.39 -13.80
CA LEU A 343 -14.98 21.73 -13.66
C LEU A 343 -16.02 22.49 -14.49
N VAL A 344 -16.44 21.90 -15.60
CA VAL A 344 -17.42 22.53 -16.51
C VAL A 344 -18.86 22.12 -16.18
N TYR A 345 -19.04 20.88 -15.75
CA TYR A 345 -20.36 20.36 -15.42
C TYR A 345 -20.29 19.50 -14.16
N ASN A 346 -21.24 19.73 -13.24
CA ASN A 346 -21.43 18.90 -12.05
C ASN A 346 -22.92 18.84 -11.73
N ALA A 347 -23.51 17.66 -11.77
CA ALA A 347 -24.90 17.47 -11.46
C ALA A 347 -25.23 16.11 -10.83
N GLU A 348 -26.23 16.11 -9.96
CA GLU A 348 -26.88 14.88 -9.51
C GLU A 348 -27.85 14.40 -10.61
N ILE A 349 -27.72 13.11 -10.96
CA ILE A 349 -28.53 12.48 -12.01
C ILE A 349 -29.66 11.75 -11.34
N ASN A 350 -30.84 12.31 -11.46
CA ASN A 350 -32.07 11.74 -10.91
C ASN A 350 -33.01 11.14 -11.99
N GLU A 351 -32.73 11.47 -13.25
CA GLU A 351 -33.50 11.04 -14.40
C GLU A 351 -32.57 10.54 -15.52
N PRO A 352 -33.08 9.71 -16.44
CA PRO A 352 -32.30 9.28 -17.59
C PRO A 352 -31.81 10.46 -18.43
N LEU A 353 -30.53 10.47 -18.76
CA LEU A 353 -29.94 11.51 -19.60
C LEU A 353 -30.07 11.16 -21.08
N TYR A 354 -30.18 12.19 -21.92
CA TYR A 354 -30.27 12.06 -23.37
C TYR A 354 -29.02 12.59 -24.04
N ALA A 355 -28.50 11.81 -24.99
CA ALA A 355 -27.24 12.12 -25.68
C ALA A 355 -27.33 13.33 -26.63
N GLU A 356 -28.55 13.74 -27.05
CA GLU A 356 -28.79 14.81 -28.04
C GLU A 356 -28.76 16.22 -27.45
N ALA A 357 -28.72 16.35 -26.12
CA ALA A 357 -28.78 17.64 -25.44
C ALA A 357 -27.56 17.86 -24.53
N PRO A 358 -26.36 18.10 -25.09
CA PRO A 358 -25.19 18.41 -24.26
C PRO A 358 -25.37 19.73 -23.53
N PRO A 359 -24.87 19.87 -22.32
CA PRO A 359 -24.78 21.14 -21.61
C PRO A 359 -23.93 22.17 -22.38
N GLU A 360 -24.11 23.44 -22.09
CA GLU A 360 -23.32 24.52 -22.68
C GLU A 360 -21.82 24.33 -22.37
N GLY A 361 -20.98 24.42 -23.40
CA GLY A 361 -19.53 24.26 -23.27
C GLY A 361 -19.02 22.81 -23.24
N VAL A 362 -19.89 21.80 -23.34
CA VAL A 362 -19.50 20.40 -23.36
C VAL A 362 -19.56 19.85 -24.80
N PRO A 363 -18.48 19.27 -25.32
CA PRO A 363 -18.50 18.64 -26.65
C PRO A 363 -19.47 17.45 -26.69
N THR A 364 -20.15 17.29 -27.84
CA THR A 364 -21.18 16.25 -28.02
C THR A 364 -20.61 14.82 -27.80
N GLU A 365 -19.36 14.59 -28.16
CA GLU A 365 -18.70 13.28 -27.97
C GLU A 365 -18.48 12.96 -26.50
N VAL A 366 -18.03 13.96 -25.73
CA VAL A 366 -17.84 13.85 -24.26
C VAL A 366 -19.18 13.59 -23.59
N TRP A 367 -20.22 14.36 -23.97
CA TRP A 367 -21.56 14.18 -23.42
C TRP A 367 -22.14 12.80 -23.74
N ARG A 368 -21.97 12.32 -24.98
CA ARG A 368 -22.44 10.99 -25.38
C ARG A 368 -21.81 9.88 -24.53
N LEU A 369 -20.50 9.97 -24.27
CA LEU A 369 -19.81 9.03 -23.40
C LEU A 369 -20.33 9.12 -21.96
N ALA A 370 -20.49 10.32 -21.42
CA ALA A 370 -21.00 10.54 -20.08
C ALA A 370 -22.40 9.91 -19.89
N VAL A 371 -23.29 10.11 -20.86
CA VAL A 371 -24.63 9.47 -20.87
C VAL A 371 -24.52 7.95 -20.96
N GLN A 372 -23.61 7.42 -21.79
CA GLN A 372 -23.39 5.99 -21.89
C GLN A 372 -22.92 5.40 -20.56
N LEU A 373 -21.93 6.00 -19.91
CA LEU A 373 -21.41 5.53 -18.63
C LEU A 373 -22.49 5.59 -17.53
N SER A 374 -23.29 6.66 -17.49
CA SER A 374 -24.41 6.78 -16.55
C SER A 374 -25.46 5.67 -16.75
N ASN A 375 -25.83 5.39 -18.00
CA ASN A 375 -26.83 4.38 -18.32
C ASN A 375 -26.31 2.95 -18.07
N THR A 376 -25.02 2.67 -18.27
CA THR A 376 -24.43 1.35 -17.99
C THR A 376 -24.62 0.98 -16.53
N ALA A 377 -24.44 1.91 -15.59
CA ALA A 377 -24.68 1.66 -14.17
C ALA A 377 -26.17 1.34 -13.89
N SER A 378 -27.08 1.91 -14.66
CA SER A 378 -28.52 1.63 -14.56
C SER A 378 -28.88 0.27 -15.18
N GLU A 379 -28.20 -0.18 -16.22
CA GLU A 379 -28.40 -1.48 -16.87
C GLU A 379 -27.87 -2.65 -16.04
N GLU A 380 -26.74 -2.50 -15.35
CA GLU A 380 -26.23 -3.47 -14.39
C GLU A 380 -27.26 -3.80 -13.29
N GLN A 381 -28.13 -2.85 -12.97
CA GLN A 381 -29.25 -3.05 -12.06
C GLN A 381 -30.31 -4.03 -12.63
N ASN A 382 -30.57 -3.98 -13.93
CA ASN A 382 -31.59 -4.80 -14.59
C ASN A 382 -31.12 -6.24 -14.80
N ASP A 383 -29.83 -6.45 -15.04
CA ASP A 383 -29.26 -7.79 -15.26
C ASP A 383 -29.06 -8.58 -13.95
N SER A 384 -28.84 -7.90 -12.81
CA SER A 384 -28.83 -8.53 -11.49
C SER A 384 -30.21 -8.98 -11.01
N GLY A 385 -31.25 -8.70 -11.77
CA GLY A 385 -32.63 -9.10 -11.59
C GLY A 385 -32.95 -10.57 -11.83
N THR A 386 -31.95 -11.49 -11.78
CA THR A 386 -32.21 -12.92 -11.67
C THR A 386 -33.01 -13.15 -10.40
N ARG A 387 -34.25 -13.62 -10.58
CA ARG A 387 -35.27 -13.86 -9.55
C ARG A 387 -34.66 -14.31 -8.24
N PRO A 388 -34.87 -13.63 -7.14
CA PRO A 388 -34.46 -14.12 -5.82
C PRO A 388 -35.23 -15.41 -5.56
N THR A 389 -34.52 -16.53 -5.58
CA THR A 389 -35.06 -17.84 -5.25
C THR A 389 -35.33 -18.04 -3.75
N SER A 390 -35.01 -17.02 -2.95
CA SER A 390 -35.33 -17.00 -1.52
C SER A 390 -35.72 -15.61 -1.07
N SER A 391 -36.71 -15.51 -0.19
CA SER A 391 -37.15 -14.27 0.49
C SER A 391 -36.07 -13.57 1.34
N GLN A 392 -34.86 -14.07 1.38
CA GLN A 392 -33.71 -13.58 2.17
C GLN A 392 -32.53 -13.15 1.29
N GLY A 393 -32.68 -13.04 -0.02
CA GLY A 393 -31.61 -12.63 -0.93
C GLY A 393 -31.16 -11.18 -0.72
N THR A 394 -29.85 -10.97 -0.71
CA THR A 394 -29.25 -9.65 -0.77
C THR A 394 -29.54 -9.05 -2.15
N GLN A 395 -30.11 -7.85 -2.20
CA GLN A 395 -30.40 -7.14 -3.45
C GLN A 395 -29.70 -5.77 -3.43
N THR A 396 -29.08 -5.43 -4.56
CA THR A 396 -28.34 -4.17 -4.72
C THR A 396 -29.00 -3.34 -5.82
N ARG A 397 -29.15 -2.04 -5.59
CA ARG A 397 -29.68 -1.08 -6.58
C ARG A 397 -28.80 0.15 -6.63
N ALA A 398 -28.66 0.72 -7.82
CA ALA A 398 -28.09 2.03 -7.98
C ALA A 398 -29.03 3.07 -7.35
N GLY A 399 -28.46 3.95 -6.56
CA GLY A 399 -29.18 5.08 -5.96
C GLY A 399 -28.76 6.38 -6.61
N LEU A 400 -28.21 7.31 -5.81
CA LEU A 400 -27.73 8.59 -6.28
C LEU A 400 -26.52 8.44 -7.22
N GLN A 401 -26.57 9.12 -8.36
CA GLN A 401 -25.43 9.31 -9.25
C GLN A 401 -25.04 10.79 -9.29
N VAL A 402 -23.74 11.06 -9.32
CA VAL A 402 -23.19 12.39 -9.56
C VAL A 402 -22.23 12.30 -10.75
N MET A 403 -22.43 13.17 -11.71
CA MET A 403 -21.59 13.29 -12.90
C MET A 403 -20.73 14.55 -12.79
N GLU A 404 -19.46 14.42 -13.04
CA GLU A 404 -18.51 15.51 -13.13
C GLU A 404 -17.82 15.45 -14.49
N LEU A 405 -17.80 16.59 -15.19
CA LEU A 405 -17.06 16.75 -16.44
C LEU A 405 -16.01 17.84 -16.23
N VAL A 406 -14.77 17.42 -16.33
CA VAL A 406 -13.61 18.29 -16.12
C VAL A 406 -12.86 18.46 -17.43
N ARG A 407 -12.64 19.72 -17.83
CA ARG A 407 -11.84 20.09 -18.99
C ARG A 407 -10.39 20.28 -18.55
N ILE A 408 -9.48 19.54 -19.13
CA ILE A 408 -8.05 19.58 -18.83
C ILE A 408 -7.33 20.17 -20.04
N PRO A 409 -6.88 21.44 -19.97
CA PRO A 409 -6.11 22.04 -21.05
C PRO A 409 -4.70 21.47 -21.10
N TYR A 410 -4.16 21.33 -22.28
CA TYR A 410 -2.76 21.02 -22.49
C TYR A 410 -2.21 21.76 -23.72
N THR A 411 -0.90 22.04 -23.69
CA THR A 411 -0.22 22.66 -24.82
C THR A 411 0.62 21.62 -25.54
N LYS A 412 0.42 21.52 -26.85
CA LYS A 412 1.23 20.70 -27.74
C LYS A 412 2.25 21.61 -28.42
N VAL A 413 3.52 21.25 -28.34
CA VAL A 413 4.64 22.00 -28.94
C VAL A 413 5.39 21.11 -29.91
N ALA A 414 5.39 21.49 -31.19
CA ALA A 414 6.25 20.88 -32.19
C ALA A 414 7.51 21.74 -32.36
N TYR A 415 8.67 21.11 -32.29
CA TYR A 415 9.96 21.80 -32.37
C TYR A 415 10.99 20.97 -33.11
N ARG A 416 12.00 21.65 -33.66
CA ARG A 416 13.16 21.04 -34.29
C ARG A 416 14.39 21.23 -33.43
N TYR A 417 15.18 20.17 -33.28
CA TYR A 417 16.43 20.18 -32.57
C TYR A 417 17.45 19.30 -33.32
N ALA A 418 18.59 19.90 -33.70
CA ALA A 418 19.63 19.19 -34.46
C ALA A 418 19.08 18.46 -35.72
N ASP A 419 18.32 19.19 -36.52
CA ASP A 419 17.67 18.72 -37.76
C ASP A 419 16.69 17.56 -37.58
N GLN A 420 16.19 17.35 -36.42
CA GLN A 420 15.13 16.36 -36.12
C GLN A 420 13.92 17.03 -35.50
N ASP A 421 12.75 16.57 -35.94
CA ASP A 421 11.47 17.05 -35.42
C ASP A 421 11.02 16.25 -34.21
N TYR A 422 10.57 16.96 -33.19
CA TYR A 422 10.10 16.43 -31.92
C TYR A 422 8.80 17.11 -31.53
N THR A 423 8.09 16.47 -30.61
CA THR A 423 6.89 17.05 -30.01
C THR A 423 6.92 16.78 -28.50
N PHE A 424 6.61 17.80 -27.72
CA PHE A 424 6.31 17.62 -26.30
C PHE A 424 4.95 18.23 -25.97
N TYR A 425 4.41 17.82 -24.84
CA TYR A 425 3.14 18.25 -24.32
C TYR A 425 3.34 18.78 -22.91
N THR A 426 2.64 19.86 -22.56
CA THR A 426 2.64 20.38 -21.18
C THR A 426 1.21 20.45 -20.65
N TYR A 427 1.02 20.14 -19.39
CA TYR A 427 -0.24 20.21 -18.68
C TYR A 427 0.01 20.46 -17.19
N ASP A 428 -0.97 21.05 -16.51
CA ASP A 428 -0.85 21.40 -15.09
C ASP A 428 -1.22 20.23 -14.18
N VAL A 429 -0.44 20.05 -13.10
CA VAL A 429 -0.76 19.11 -12.00
C VAL A 429 -0.57 19.85 -10.69
N ALA A 430 -1.66 20.24 -10.06
CA ALA A 430 -1.67 20.96 -8.78
C ALA A 430 -0.81 22.25 -8.75
N GLY A 431 -0.80 23.00 -9.86
CA GLY A 431 -0.02 24.23 -10.01
C GLY A 431 1.43 24.02 -10.45
N GLU A 432 1.80 22.77 -10.75
CA GLU A 432 3.10 22.45 -11.35
C GLU A 432 2.92 21.98 -12.79
N GLU A 433 3.68 22.60 -13.69
CA GLU A 433 3.67 22.21 -15.09
C GLU A 433 4.42 20.89 -15.29
N LYS A 434 3.75 19.89 -15.85
CA LYS A 434 4.30 18.57 -16.17
C LYS A 434 4.51 18.44 -17.66
N PHE A 435 5.48 17.61 -18.03
CA PHE A 435 5.90 17.40 -19.41
C PHE A 435 5.72 15.95 -19.81
N TYR A 436 5.30 15.76 -21.05
CA TYR A 436 5.25 14.45 -21.69
C TYR A 436 5.80 14.54 -23.12
N ALA A 437 6.59 13.57 -23.51
CA ALA A 437 7.05 13.41 -24.89
C ALA A 437 7.35 11.92 -25.14
N ASP A 438 6.89 11.40 -26.28
CA ASP A 438 7.24 10.03 -26.70
C ASP A 438 8.70 9.94 -27.12
N ARG A 439 9.20 11.01 -27.76
CA ARG A 439 10.57 11.13 -28.22
C ARG A 439 11.10 12.50 -27.86
N TYR A 440 12.33 12.54 -27.39
CA TYR A 440 13.00 13.78 -27.06
C TYR A 440 14.50 13.70 -27.39
N PRO A 441 15.19 14.83 -27.65
CA PRO A 441 16.62 14.83 -27.89
C PRO A 441 17.37 14.41 -26.63
N ALA A 442 17.90 13.20 -26.64
CA ALA A 442 18.62 12.67 -25.50
C ALA A 442 20.01 13.30 -25.38
N ARG A 443 20.42 13.59 -24.17
CA ARG A 443 21.75 14.15 -23.87
C ARG A 443 22.89 13.30 -24.45
N TRP A 444 22.68 11.99 -24.54
CA TRP A 444 23.66 11.00 -24.97
C TRP A 444 23.49 10.54 -26.42
N ASP A 445 22.49 11.04 -27.17
CA ASP A 445 22.23 10.65 -28.55
C ASP A 445 23.44 10.84 -29.45
N ARG A 446 24.22 11.89 -29.22
CA ARG A 446 25.44 12.16 -29.98
C ARG A 446 26.53 11.12 -29.69
N ILE A 447 26.67 10.73 -28.41
CA ILE A 447 27.64 9.72 -27.99
C ILE A 447 27.23 8.35 -28.50
N GLU A 448 25.97 8.00 -28.47
CA GLU A 448 25.45 6.75 -28.98
C GLU A 448 25.65 6.63 -30.50
N ARG A 449 25.40 7.70 -31.25
CA ARG A 449 25.71 7.75 -32.69
C ARG A 449 27.21 7.57 -32.96
N LEU A 450 28.05 8.21 -32.15
CA LEU A 450 29.50 8.02 -32.25
C LEU A 450 29.91 6.57 -31.95
N VAL A 451 29.37 5.98 -30.90
CA VAL A 451 29.65 4.58 -30.54
C VAL A 451 29.16 3.63 -31.63
N ARG A 452 27.98 3.83 -32.20
CA ARG A 452 27.46 3.04 -33.35
C ARG A 452 28.32 3.20 -34.58
N PHE A 453 28.71 4.43 -34.91
CA PHE A 453 29.59 4.71 -36.04
C PHE A 453 30.95 4.01 -35.93
N ILE A 454 31.57 4.09 -34.72
CA ILE A 454 32.83 3.41 -34.44
C ILE A 454 32.68 1.89 -34.45
N SER A 455 31.60 1.34 -33.88
CA SER A 455 31.37 -0.10 -33.79
C SER A 455 31.12 -0.73 -35.16
N THR A 456 30.40 -0.05 -36.05
CA THR A 456 30.16 -0.51 -37.44
C THR A 456 31.45 -0.66 -38.20
N ASP A 457 32.41 0.25 -38.01
CA ASP A 457 33.69 0.23 -38.71
C ASP A 457 34.69 -0.77 -38.10
N LEU A 458 34.60 -1.02 -36.80
CA LEU A 458 35.43 -2.06 -36.17
C LEU A 458 35.02 -3.48 -36.53
N MET A 459 33.76 -3.67 -36.95
CA MET A 459 33.21 -4.97 -37.36
C MET A 459 33.42 -5.24 -38.88
N THR A 460 33.78 -4.26 -39.69
CA THR A 460 34.14 -4.48 -41.10
C THR A 460 35.52 -5.12 -41.20
N PRO A 461 35.62 -6.36 -41.69
CA PRO A 461 36.93 -6.98 -41.89
C PRO A 461 37.71 -6.18 -42.94
N VAL A 462 38.97 -5.87 -42.61
CA VAL A 462 39.91 -5.26 -43.55
C VAL A 462 40.07 -6.23 -44.73
N GLN A 463 39.56 -5.89 -45.91
CA GLN A 463 39.89 -6.61 -47.13
C GLN A 463 41.39 -6.43 -47.44
N GLY A 464 42.19 -7.28 -46.79
CA GLY A 464 43.55 -7.54 -47.21
C GLY A 464 43.56 -8.53 -48.38
N SER A 465 44.04 -8.09 -49.48
CA SER A 465 44.30 -8.87 -50.68
C SER A 465 45.00 -10.20 -50.35
N SER A 466 44.25 -11.32 -50.38
CA SER A 466 44.81 -12.64 -50.76
C SER A 466 43.63 -13.56 -51.08
N GLN A 467 43.62 -13.98 -52.33
CA GLN A 467 42.79 -15.03 -52.87
C GLN A 467 43.03 -16.33 -52.16
N SER A 468 42.00 -17.01 -51.67
CA SER A 468 41.76 -18.43 -51.95
C SER A 468 40.52 -18.95 -51.21
N SER A 469 39.60 -19.42 -52.00
CA SER A 469 38.78 -20.64 -51.91
C SER A 469 37.95 -20.96 -50.64
N THR A 470 36.67 -21.05 -50.91
CA THR A 470 35.69 -22.10 -50.52
C THR A 470 35.42 -22.31 -49.04
N ASN A 471 34.29 -21.97 -48.60
CA ASN A 471 33.14 -22.80 -48.22
C ASN A 471 32.16 -22.00 -47.35
N GLY A 472 30.90 -22.19 -47.70
CA GLY A 472 29.83 -21.51 -47.00
C GLY A 472 29.66 -21.97 -45.58
N ASP A 473 29.42 -21.00 -44.72
CA ASP A 473 28.66 -21.20 -43.52
C ASP A 473 27.87 -19.91 -43.22
N GLN A 474 26.59 -20.08 -43.21
CA GLN A 474 25.63 -19.05 -42.84
C GLN A 474 25.81 -18.67 -41.37
N VAL A 475 26.41 -17.53 -41.08
CA VAL A 475 26.35 -16.92 -39.77
C VAL A 475 24.98 -16.26 -39.60
N ARG A 476 24.11 -16.90 -38.88
CA ARG A 476 22.86 -16.34 -38.36
C ARG A 476 23.19 -15.10 -37.53
N GLY A 477 22.77 -13.94 -38.08
CA GLY A 477 22.80 -12.70 -37.35
C GLY A 477 21.90 -12.78 -36.13
N TYR A 478 22.49 -12.68 -34.93
CA TYR A 478 21.76 -12.45 -33.69
C TYR A 478 21.20 -11.02 -33.75
N ARG A 479 19.88 -10.92 -33.96
CA ARG A 479 19.13 -9.72 -33.59
C ARG A 479 18.96 -9.77 -32.07
N VAL A 480 19.65 -8.90 -31.37
CA VAL A 480 19.31 -8.60 -29.98
C VAL A 480 18.00 -7.81 -30.02
N PRO A 481 16.91 -8.28 -29.42
CA PRO A 481 15.71 -7.49 -29.28
C PRO A 481 16.05 -6.34 -28.32
N ILE A 482 15.92 -5.12 -28.79
CA ILE A 482 15.90 -3.95 -27.90
C ILE A 482 14.50 -3.93 -27.32
N GLU A 483 14.36 -4.46 -26.11
CA GLU A 483 13.16 -4.21 -25.32
C GLU A 483 13.11 -2.71 -24.98
N PRO A 484 11.97 -2.05 -25.19
CA PRO A 484 11.81 -0.68 -24.73
C PRO A 484 11.92 -0.69 -23.19
N TYR A 485 12.79 0.15 -22.66
CA TYR A 485 12.88 0.38 -21.22
C TYR A 485 11.51 0.81 -20.70
N SER A 486 10.83 -0.10 -20.00
CA SER A 486 9.70 0.25 -19.19
C SER A 486 10.25 0.99 -17.96
N ILE A 487 9.86 2.23 -17.81
CA ILE A 487 10.08 2.98 -16.59
C ILE A 487 9.21 2.31 -15.53
N THR A 488 9.81 1.47 -14.71
CA THR A 488 9.19 1.04 -13.46
C THR A 488 9.19 2.25 -12.53
N GLU A 489 8.02 2.76 -12.26
CA GLU A 489 7.79 3.70 -11.18
C GLU A 489 8.29 3.06 -9.89
N GLU A 490 9.30 3.66 -9.26
CA GLU A 490 9.51 3.46 -7.83
C GLU A 490 8.34 4.12 -7.11
N SER A 491 7.50 3.25 -6.57
CA SER A 491 6.41 3.55 -5.68
C SER A 491 6.92 4.16 -4.39
N ASP A 492 6.21 5.17 -3.96
CA ASP A 492 5.78 5.48 -2.60
C ASP A 492 6.71 5.06 -1.45
N LEU A 493 7.22 6.08 -0.78
CA LEU A 493 7.37 6.04 0.66
C LEU A 493 6.68 7.28 1.25
N GLU A 494 5.56 6.96 1.97
CA GLU A 494 4.79 7.71 2.96
C GLU A 494 4.16 9.05 2.57
#